data_d55443e6c89ad6eaa4e98487305c4dea
#
_entry.id   d55443e6c89ad6eaa4e98487305c4dea
#
_cell.length_a   1.000
_cell.length_b   1.000
_cell.length_c   1.000
_cell.angle_alpha   90.00
_cell.angle_beta   90.00
_cell.angle_gamma   90.00
#
_symmetry.space_group_name_H-M   'P 1'
#
loop_
_entity.id
_entity.type
_entity.pdbx_description
1 polymer ?
#
loop_
_entity_poly.entity_id
_entity_poly.type
_entity_poly.pdbx_seq_one_letter_code
_entity_poly.pdbx_strand_id
1 'polypeptide(L)'
;LLGAAGIATAPHVVVGPHAWKRDPEAILTACQSLSYPLFVKPSRAGSSLGISKVERPEDLPDAIEAARAVDPKVLVESGIVGREVEVAVLQGRGDDAPRVAEPGEIAMDASQGAGEFYDYETKYLAHDAVAMVCPARISPEARDLLMDTAARAFEALGCEGLARVDFFLTDAGETVVNEINTMPGFTPFSMYPYMWQVSGLGYTELVSELIELAVARSTDVNR
;
A
#
# COMPACT_ATOMS: atom_id res chain seq x y z
N LEU A 1 -7.24 12.58 -0.86
CA LEU A 1 -6.16 13.32 -0.18
C LEU A 1 -4.85 13.18 -0.94
N LEU A 2 -4.39 11.96 -1.26
CA LEU A 2 -3.13 11.75 -2.00
C LEU A 2 -3.10 12.52 -3.32
N GLY A 3 -4.15 12.42 -4.13
CA GLY A 3 -4.24 13.17 -5.39
C GLY A 3 -4.21 14.70 -5.19
N ALA A 4 -4.82 15.22 -4.11
CA ALA A 4 -4.74 16.64 -3.77
C ALA A 4 -3.33 17.07 -3.34
N ALA A 5 -2.53 16.14 -2.82
CA ALA A 5 -1.11 16.34 -2.51
C ALA A 5 -0.17 16.11 -3.71
N GLY A 6 -0.72 15.86 -4.92
CA GLY A 6 0.06 15.58 -6.12
C GLY A 6 0.76 14.22 -6.10
N ILE A 7 0.25 13.26 -5.32
CA ILE A 7 0.76 11.89 -5.22
C ILE A 7 -0.05 10.99 -6.12
N ALA A 8 0.62 10.26 -7.01
CA ALA A 8 -0.02 9.37 -7.96
C ALA A 8 -0.57 8.11 -7.27
N THR A 9 -1.80 7.74 -7.62
CA THR A 9 -2.45 6.48 -7.27
C THR A 9 -2.95 5.81 -8.54
N ALA A 10 -3.25 4.51 -8.50
CA ALA A 10 -3.87 3.85 -9.64
C ALA A 10 -5.18 4.56 -10.04
N PRO A 11 -5.50 4.67 -11.34
CA PRO A 11 -6.82 5.11 -11.79
C PRO A 11 -7.89 4.21 -11.17
N HIS A 12 -8.92 4.82 -10.54
CA HIS A 12 -9.87 4.04 -9.77
C HIS A 12 -11.28 4.63 -9.75
N VAL A 13 -12.25 3.75 -9.47
CA VAL A 13 -13.63 4.09 -9.17
C VAL A 13 -13.98 3.63 -7.77
N VAL A 14 -14.56 4.53 -6.97
CA VAL A 14 -15.01 4.21 -5.61
C VAL A 14 -16.46 3.74 -5.67
N VAL A 15 -16.70 2.50 -5.24
CA VAL A 15 -18.02 1.91 -5.09
C VAL A 15 -18.48 2.12 -3.64
N GLY A 16 -19.27 3.17 -3.41
CA GLY A 16 -19.80 3.49 -2.09
C GLY A 16 -20.85 2.49 -1.60
N PRO A 17 -21.06 2.37 -0.27
CA PRO A 17 -21.97 1.38 0.32
C PRO A 17 -23.38 1.37 -0.23
N HIS A 18 -23.92 2.54 -0.56
CA HIS A 18 -25.28 2.71 -1.08
C HIS A 18 -25.34 2.94 -2.58
N ALA A 19 -24.22 3.36 -3.22
CA ALA A 19 -24.18 3.68 -4.64
C ALA A 19 -24.47 2.44 -5.50
N TRP A 20 -23.82 1.34 -5.21
CA TRP A 20 -24.01 0.07 -5.91
C TRP A 20 -25.45 -0.44 -5.83
N LYS A 21 -26.05 -0.40 -4.63
CA LYS A 21 -27.45 -0.86 -4.44
C LYS A 21 -28.47 0.02 -5.17
N ARG A 22 -28.15 1.30 -5.33
CA ARG A 22 -29.07 2.28 -5.94
C ARG A 22 -28.99 2.28 -7.45
N ASP A 23 -27.78 2.22 -8.00
CA ASP A 23 -27.53 2.32 -9.43
C ASP A 23 -26.24 1.58 -9.82
N PRO A 24 -26.29 0.23 -9.97
CA PRO A 24 -25.13 -0.55 -10.41
C PRO A 24 -24.66 -0.14 -11.82
N GLU A 25 -25.59 0.21 -12.71
CA GLU A 25 -25.27 0.56 -14.10
C GLU A 25 -24.41 1.83 -14.19
N ALA A 26 -24.69 2.83 -13.36
CA ALA A 26 -23.86 4.04 -13.29
C ALA A 26 -22.44 3.73 -12.82
N ILE A 27 -22.28 2.80 -11.87
CA ILE A 27 -20.95 2.35 -11.41
C ILE A 27 -20.20 1.60 -12.51
N LEU A 28 -20.86 0.66 -13.18
CA LEU A 28 -20.26 -0.09 -14.30
C LEU A 28 -19.87 0.84 -15.44
N THR A 29 -20.71 1.83 -15.73
CA THR A 29 -20.40 2.88 -16.73
C THR A 29 -19.16 3.68 -16.33
N ALA A 30 -19.05 4.09 -15.08
CA ALA A 30 -17.86 4.78 -14.59
C ALA A 30 -16.59 3.93 -14.73
N CYS A 31 -16.68 2.63 -14.48
CA CYS A 31 -15.55 1.70 -14.62
C CYS A 31 -15.08 1.51 -16.08
N GLN A 32 -15.86 1.89 -17.08
CA GLN A 32 -15.44 1.84 -18.49
C GLN A 32 -14.25 2.76 -18.82
N SER A 33 -13.98 3.76 -17.97
CA SER A 33 -12.81 4.64 -18.10
C SER A 33 -11.50 3.98 -17.64
N LEU A 34 -11.59 2.83 -16.98
CA LEU A 34 -10.43 2.10 -16.44
C LEU A 34 -9.87 1.11 -17.46
N SER A 35 -8.56 0.84 -17.36
CA SER A 35 -7.85 -0.12 -18.22
C SER A 35 -7.77 -1.49 -17.56
N TYR A 36 -8.14 -2.54 -18.26
CA TYR A 36 -8.00 -3.93 -17.81
C TYR A 36 -6.54 -4.40 -17.82
N PRO A 37 -6.16 -5.36 -16.94
CA PRO A 37 -7.00 -5.99 -15.92
C PRO A 37 -7.39 -5.00 -14.83
N LEU A 38 -8.59 -5.20 -14.23
CA LEU A 38 -9.01 -4.44 -13.07
C LEU A 38 -8.74 -5.23 -11.78
N PHE A 39 -8.48 -4.52 -10.69
CA PHE A 39 -8.44 -5.07 -9.34
C PHE A 39 -9.60 -4.52 -8.52
N VAL A 40 -10.43 -5.42 -8.02
CA VAL A 40 -11.57 -5.08 -7.18
C VAL A 40 -11.20 -5.39 -5.74
N LYS A 41 -11.16 -4.36 -4.89
CA LYS A 41 -10.61 -4.43 -3.54
C LYS A 41 -11.62 -3.94 -2.49
N PRO A 42 -11.84 -4.68 -1.38
CA PRO A 42 -12.49 -4.11 -0.20
C PRO A 42 -11.65 -2.92 0.31
N SER A 43 -12.31 -1.84 0.74
CA SER A 43 -11.58 -0.61 1.12
C SER A 43 -10.81 -0.73 2.44
N ARG A 44 -11.20 -1.66 3.32
CA ARG A 44 -10.67 -1.82 4.68
C ARG A 44 -10.39 -3.29 4.99
N ALA A 45 -9.68 -3.96 4.11
CA ALA A 45 -9.23 -5.33 4.33
C ALA A 45 -7.73 -5.41 4.06
N GLY A 46 -7.01 -6.11 4.94
CA GLY A 46 -5.59 -6.38 4.79
C GLY A 46 -5.32 -7.73 4.12
N SER A 47 -4.05 -8.01 3.84
CA SER A 47 -3.57 -9.31 3.39
C SER A 47 -4.27 -9.84 2.14
N SER A 48 -4.61 -8.98 1.20
CA SER A 48 -5.31 -9.32 -0.05
C SER A 48 -6.68 -10.01 0.13
N LEU A 49 -7.27 -9.99 1.33
CA LEU A 49 -8.56 -10.61 1.60
C LEU A 49 -9.67 -9.96 0.76
N GLY A 50 -10.34 -10.76 -0.07
CA GLY A 50 -11.47 -10.31 -0.90
C GLY A 50 -11.05 -9.48 -2.12
N ILE A 51 -9.76 -9.45 -2.48
CA ILE A 51 -9.29 -8.85 -3.73
C ILE A 51 -9.52 -9.85 -4.89
N SER A 52 -10.04 -9.33 -6.01
CA SER A 52 -10.21 -10.09 -7.23
C SER A 52 -9.55 -9.38 -8.41
N LYS A 53 -8.83 -10.13 -9.26
CA LYS A 53 -8.37 -9.68 -10.57
C LYS A 53 -9.48 -9.96 -11.59
N VAL A 54 -9.86 -8.95 -12.33
CA VAL A 54 -10.92 -9.02 -13.35
C VAL A 54 -10.31 -8.73 -14.72
N GLU A 55 -10.41 -9.67 -15.63
CA GLU A 55 -9.84 -9.54 -16.98
C GLU A 55 -10.90 -9.17 -18.02
N ARG A 56 -12.18 -9.39 -17.72
CA ARG A 56 -13.29 -9.19 -18.67
C ARG A 56 -14.41 -8.40 -18.01
N PRO A 57 -15.07 -7.48 -18.75
CA PRO A 57 -16.14 -6.65 -18.21
C PRO A 57 -17.31 -7.42 -17.58
N GLU A 58 -17.64 -8.58 -18.12
CA GLU A 58 -18.72 -9.44 -17.66
C GLU A 58 -18.51 -10.01 -16.25
N ASP A 59 -17.27 -10.13 -15.79
CA ASP A 59 -16.92 -10.68 -14.48
C ASP A 59 -16.92 -9.57 -13.38
N LEU A 60 -16.97 -8.29 -13.77
CA LEU A 60 -16.86 -7.16 -12.84
C LEU A 60 -18.00 -7.08 -11.80
N PRO A 61 -19.28 -7.29 -12.16
CA PRO A 61 -20.37 -7.25 -11.19
C PRO A 61 -20.19 -8.26 -10.05
N ASP A 62 -19.83 -9.50 -10.38
CA ASP A 62 -19.65 -10.57 -9.39
C ASP A 62 -18.44 -10.29 -8.48
N ALA A 63 -17.35 -9.76 -9.05
CA ALA A 63 -16.19 -9.34 -8.27
C ALA A 63 -16.52 -8.19 -7.28
N ILE A 64 -17.33 -7.21 -7.69
CA ILE A 64 -17.78 -6.14 -6.80
C ILE A 64 -18.62 -6.72 -5.66
N GLU A 65 -19.57 -7.61 -5.94
CA GLU A 65 -20.40 -8.23 -4.88
C GLU A 65 -19.55 -9.09 -3.93
N ALA A 66 -18.58 -9.85 -4.43
CA ALA A 66 -17.66 -10.62 -3.59
C ALA A 66 -16.85 -9.70 -2.65
N ALA A 67 -16.28 -8.61 -3.17
CA ALA A 67 -15.55 -7.64 -2.35
C ALA A 67 -16.46 -6.93 -1.33
N ARG A 68 -17.73 -6.65 -1.71
CA ARG A 68 -18.73 -6.04 -0.83
C ARG A 68 -19.19 -6.95 0.33
N ALA A 69 -19.02 -8.25 0.19
CA ALA A 69 -19.26 -9.17 1.30
C ALA A 69 -18.22 -9.01 2.43
N VAL A 70 -17.01 -8.49 2.10
CA VAL A 70 -15.95 -8.20 3.08
C VAL A 70 -16.05 -6.77 3.61
N ASP A 71 -16.18 -5.78 2.73
CA ASP A 71 -16.38 -4.36 3.09
C ASP A 71 -17.42 -3.73 2.17
N PRO A 72 -18.45 -3.07 2.71
CA PRO A 72 -19.48 -2.42 1.89
C PRO A 72 -18.94 -1.30 0.98
N LYS A 73 -17.76 -0.75 1.24
CA LYS A 73 -17.04 0.17 0.37
C LYS A 73 -15.95 -0.58 -0.39
N VAL A 74 -15.97 -0.47 -1.71
CA VAL A 74 -15.05 -1.17 -2.62
C VAL A 74 -14.33 -0.17 -3.51
N LEU A 75 -13.10 -0.48 -3.89
CA LEU A 75 -12.32 0.20 -4.93
C LEU A 75 -12.23 -0.72 -6.15
N VAL A 76 -12.44 -0.15 -7.32
CA VAL A 76 -12.15 -0.79 -8.62
C VAL A 76 -11.01 -0.02 -9.24
N GLU A 77 -9.87 -0.65 -9.44
CA GLU A 77 -8.63 0.01 -9.88
C GLU A 77 -8.09 -0.62 -11.15
N SER A 78 -7.49 0.19 -12.03
CA SER A 78 -6.67 -0.32 -13.14
C SER A 78 -5.44 -1.01 -12.59
N GLY A 79 -5.10 -2.19 -13.10
CA GLY A 79 -3.87 -2.88 -12.75
C GLY A 79 -2.64 -2.07 -13.17
N ILE A 80 -1.68 -1.97 -12.27
CA ILE A 80 -0.38 -1.35 -12.54
C ILE A 80 0.65 -2.45 -12.70
N VAL A 81 1.40 -2.40 -13.79
CA VAL A 81 2.56 -3.28 -14.01
C VAL A 81 3.78 -2.59 -13.43
N GLY A 82 4.39 -3.20 -12.43
CA GLY A 82 5.55 -2.64 -11.75
C GLY A 82 6.07 -3.56 -10.65
N ARG A 83 7.20 -3.19 -10.08
CA ARG A 83 7.81 -3.86 -8.93
C ARG A 83 7.13 -3.38 -7.66
N GLU A 84 6.86 -4.28 -6.72
CA GLU A 84 6.31 -3.92 -5.40
C GLU A 84 7.44 -3.47 -4.49
N VAL A 85 7.41 -2.19 -4.10
CA VAL A 85 8.40 -1.56 -3.21
C VAL A 85 7.70 -0.98 -2.01
N GLU A 86 8.18 -1.32 -0.83
CA GLU A 86 7.66 -0.86 0.45
C GLU A 86 8.60 0.17 1.08
N VAL A 87 8.05 1.19 1.73
CA VAL A 87 8.82 2.24 2.42
C VAL A 87 8.28 2.44 3.83
N ALA A 88 9.14 2.26 4.83
CA ALA A 88 8.78 2.49 6.22
C ALA A 88 8.95 3.96 6.59
N VAL A 89 7.90 4.55 7.17
CA VAL A 89 7.90 5.92 7.67
C VAL A 89 7.65 5.91 9.17
N LEU A 90 8.40 6.74 9.89
CA LEU A 90 8.27 6.96 11.32
C LEU A 90 8.09 8.45 11.58
N GLN A 91 7.14 8.81 12.43
CA GLN A 91 6.91 10.20 12.81
C GLN A 91 8.19 10.87 13.32
N GLY A 92 8.39 12.13 12.96
CA GLY A 92 9.42 12.98 13.55
C GLY A 92 9.09 13.35 15.01
N ARG A 93 10.08 13.81 15.76
CA ARG A 93 9.89 14.30 17.12
C ARG A 93 9.52 15.78 17.11
N GLY A 94 8.48 16.15 17.86
CA GLY A 94 8.00 17.54 17.89
C GLY A 94 7.58 17.98 16.48
N ASP A 95 8.21 19.03 15.98
CA ASP A 95 7.94 19.61 14.64
C ASP A 95 8.90 19.08 13.55
N ASP A 96 9.69 18.05 13.85
CA ASP A 96 10.58 17.46 12.87
C ASP A 96 9.81 16.73 11.77
N ALA A 97 10.36 16.74 10.54
CA ALA A 97 9.82 15.97 9.43
C ALA A 97 9.83 14.46 9.70
N PRO A 98 8.92 13.69 9.08
CA PRO A 98 8.94 12.24 9.17
C PRO A 98 10.29 11.66 8.76
N ARG A 99 10.73 10.62 9.47
CA ARG A 99 11.92 9.83 9.13
C ARG A 99 11.52 8.70 8.21
N VAL A 100 12.33 8.41 7.21
CA VAL A 100 12.06 7.40 6.19
C VAL A 100 13.21 6.41 6.14
N ALA A 101 12.91 5.13 6.15
CA ALA A 101 13.89 4.05 6.04
C ALA A 101 14.25 3.78 4.58
N GLU A 102 15.35 3.03 4.36
CA GLU A 102 15.68 2.48 3.04
C GLU A 102 14.51 1.65 2.50
N PRO A 103 14.13 1.85 1.22
CA PRO A 103 13.07 1.06 0.61
C PRO A 103 13.39 -0.43 0.59
N GLY A 104 12.35 -1.24 0.86
CA GLY A 104 12.40 -2.68 0.72
C GLY A 104 11.60 -3.15 -0.49
N GLU A 105 11.96 -4.28 -1.07
CA GLU A 105 11.29 -4.89 -2.20
C GLU A 105 10.85 -6.30 -1.86
N ILE A 106 9.64 -6.64 -2.27
CA ILE A 106 9.17 -8.02 -2.28
C ILE A 106 9.56 -8.62 -3.63
N ALA A 107 10.72 -9.32 -3.67
CA ALA A 107 11.20 -9.96 -4.86
C ALA A 107 10.56 -11.35 -5.01
N MET A 108 9.80 -11.54 -6.08
CA MET A 108 9.35 -12.89 -6.48
C MET A 108 10.50 -13.64 -7.13
N ASP A 109 10.58 -14.97 -6.89
CA ASP A 109 11.55 -15.82 -7.59
C ASP A 109 11.25 -15.74 -9.09
N ALA A 110 12.27 -15.40 -9.88
CA ALA A 110 12.19 -15.25 -11.34
C ALA A 110 11.76 -16.54 -12.07
N SER A 111 11.64 -17.67 -11.37
CA SER A 111 11.11 -18.94 -11.89
C SER A 111 9.57 -18.98 -11.97
N GLN A 112 8.88 -18.05 -11.29
CA GLN A 112 7.43 -17.90 -11.36
C GLN A 112 7.15 -16.63 -12.19
N GLY A 113 6.56 -16.81 -13.37
CA GLY A 113 6.44 -15.81 -14.43
C GLY A 113 6.04 -14.41 -13.95
N ALA A 114 6.69 -13.39 -14.52
CA ALA A 114 6.37 -11.99 -14.26
C ALA A 114 4.90 -11.69 -14.60
N GLY A 115 4.10 -11.29 -13.61
CA GLY A 115 2.71 -10.85 -13.82
C GLY A 115 1.62 -11.67 -13.13
N GLU A 116 1.93 -12.69 -12.33
CA GLU A 116 0.92 -13.36 -11.51
C GLU A 116 0.55 -12.53 -10.28
N PHE A 117 -0.77 -12.40 -10.06
CA PHE A 117 -1.32 -11.73 -8.90
C PHE A 117 -0.99 -12.51 -7.62
N TYR A 118 -0.38 -11.81 -6.67
CA TYR A 118 0.04 -12.36 -5.39
C TYR A 118 -1.16 -12.39 -4.42
N ASP A 119 -1.89 -13.50 -4.40
CA ASP A 119 -3.05 -13.67 -3.53
C ASP A 119 -2.66 -13.98 -2.06
N TYR A 120 -3.69 -14.05 -1.21
CA TYR A 120 -3.53 -14.34 0.21
C TYR A 120 -2.84 -15.68 0.49
N GLU A 121 -3.15 -16.71 -0.29
CA GLU A 121 -2.59 -18.05 -0.10
C GLU A 121 -1.09 -18.05 -0.42
N THR A 122 -0.68 -17.38 -1.48
CA THR A 122 0.74 -17.27 -1.87
C THR A 122 1.54 -16.45 -0.86
N LYS A 123 0.95 -15.35 -0.30
CA LYS A 123 1.63 -14.50 0.70
C LYS A 123 1.94 -15.21 2.02
N TYR A 124 1.12 -16.16 2.44
CA TYR A 124 1.23 -16.77 3.77
C TYR A 124 1.57 -18.25 3.77
N LEU A 125 1.34 -18.98 2.68
CA LEU A 125 1.57 -20.42 2.60
C LEU A 125 2.84 -20.80 1.83
N ALA A 126 3.36 -19.91 0.97
CA ALA A 126 4.57 -20.15 0.19
C ALA A 126 5.77 -19.33 0.72
N HIS A 127 6.13 -19.53 1.98
CA HIS A 127 7.25 -18.82 2.66
C HIS A 127 8.60 -18.93 1.91
N ASP A 128 8.77 -19.92 1.05
CA ASP A 128 10.02 -20.14 0.30
C ASP A 128 10.06 -19.44 -1.07
N ALA A 129 8.95 -18.81 -1.51
CA ALA A 129 8.84 -18.22 -2.85
C ALA A 129 9.07 -16.69 -2.88
N VAL A 130 9.24 -16.05 -1.72
CA VAL A 130 9.32 -14.60 -1.61
C VAL A 130 10.55 -14.18 -0.84
N ALA A 131 11.42 -13.42 -1.50
CA ALA A 131 12.58 -12.83 -0.85
C ALA A 131 12.31 -11.35 -0.49
N MET A 132 12.40 -11.02 0.80
CA MET A 132 12.48 -9.63 1.23
C MET A 132 13.89 -9.08 0.96
N VAL A 133 14.01 -8.08 0.11
CA VAL A 133 15.27 -7.45 -0.26
C VAL A 133 15.27 -6.01 0.25
N CYS A 134 16.17 -5.68 1.17
CA CYS A 134 16.38 -4.32 1.64
C CYS A 134 17.89 -4.05 1.80
N PRO A 135 18.45 -2.98 1.21
CA PRO A 135 17.78 -2.01 0.32
C PRO A 135 17.25 -2.63 -0.97
N ALA A 136 16.14 -2.09 -1.49
CA ALA A 136 15.60 -2.48 -2.79
C ALA A 136 16.62 -2.22 -3.91
N ARG A 137 16.67 -3.10 -4.92
CA ARG A 137 17.61 -2.99 -6.06
C ARG A 137 17.06 -2.02 -7.12
N ILE A 138 17.03 -0.73 -6.81
CA ILE A 138 16.50 0.35 -7.63
C ILE A 138 17.57 1.44 -7.86
N SER A 139 17.32 2.36 -8.80
CA SER A 139 18.23 3.48 -9.02
C SER A 139 18.20 4.47 -7.84
N PRO A 140 19.26 5.25 -7.61
CA PRO A 140 19.27 6.28 -6.58
C PRO A 140 18.12 7.29 -6.74
N GLU A 141 17.79 7.67 -7.98
CA GLU A 141 16.72 8.60 -8.30
C GLU A 141 15.35 8.02 -7.90
N ALA A 142 15.09 6.76 -8.23
CA ALA A 142 13.85 6.07 -7.82
C ALA A 142 13.76 5.93 -6.29
N ARG A 143 14.89 5.60 -5.64
CA ARG A 143 14.99 5.54 -4.17
C ARG A 143 14.58 6.87 -3.53
N ASP A 144 15.21 7.96 -3.96
CA ASP A 144 14.96 9.29 -3.39
C ASP A 144 13.52 9.75 -3.64
N LEU A 145 12.97 9.47 -4.82
CA LEU A 145 11.57 9.76 -5.15
C LEU A 145 10.59 8.96 -4.28
N LEU A 146 10.84 7.67 -4.06
CA LEU A 146 10.00 6.82 -3.21
C LEU A 146 10.02 7.32 -1.76
N MET A 147 11.19 7.65 -1.23
CA MET A 147 11.34 8.14 0.14
C MET A 147 10.64 9.50 0.33
N ASP A 148 10.82 10.46 -0.59
CA ASP A 148 10.11 11.75 -0.57
C ASP A 148 8.59 11.54 -0.64
N THR A 149 8.14 10.72 -1.58
CA THR A 149 6.70 10.46 -1.78
C THR A 149 6.09 9.77 -0.55
N ALA A 150 6.82 8.86 0.10
CA ALA A 150 6.36 8.19 1.32
C ALA A 150 6.18 9.18 2.49
N ALA A 151 7.15 10.09 2.70
CA ALA A 151 7.04 11.14 3.72
C ALA A 151 5.83 12.05 3.46
N ARG A 152 5.67 12.53 2.23
CA ARG A 152 4.53 13.38 1.82
C ARG A 152 3.20 12.67 1.94
N ALA A 153 3.13 11.37 1.62
CA ALA A 153 1.93 10.58 1.77
C ALA A 153 1.53 10.40 3.24
N PHE A 154 2.51 10.17 4.11
CA PHE A 154 2.34 10.10 5.56
C PHE A 154 1.72 11.39 6.11
N GLU A 155 2.28 12.55 5.74
CA GLU A 155 1.79 13.87 6.16
C GLU A 155 0.42 14.19 5.56
N ALA A 156 0.20 13.95 4.27
CA ALA A 156 -1.06 14.25 3.57
C ALA A 156 -2.26 13.50 4.15
N LEU A 157 -2.03 12.33 4.74
CA LEU A 157 -3.07 11.52 5.40
C LEU A 157 -3.15 11.79 6.91
N GLY A 158 -2.31 12.65 7.46
CA GLY A 158 -2.25 12.92 8.90
C GLY A 158 -1.88 11.68 9.70
N CYS A 159 -0.99 10.84 9.19
CA CYS A 159 -0.51 9.67 9.90
C CYS A 159 0.33 10.08 11.11
N GLU A 160 0.25 9.31 12.19
CA GLU A 160 1.04 9.50 13.40
C GLU A 160 1.69 8.18 13.83
N GLY A 161 2.81 8.27 14.53
CA GLY A 161 3.60 7.13 14.97
C GLY A 161 4.34 6.47 13.81
N LEU A 162 3.69 5.60 13.08
CA LEU A 162 4.31 4.83 11.98
C LEU A 162 3.35 4.58 10.82
N ALA A 163 3.92 4.38 9.63
CA ALA A 163 3.20 3.78 8.50
C ALA A 163 4.18 3.06 7.56
N ARG A 164 3.69 2.06 6.84
CA ARG A 164 4.34 1.50 5.65
C ARG A 164 3.57 1.97 4.43
N VAL A 165 4.27 2.59 3.50
CA VAL A 165 3.73 3.02 2.23
C VAL A 165 4.17 2.02 1.17
N ASP A 166 3.20 1.41 0.49
CA ASP A 166 3.44 0.38 -0.50
C ASP A 166 3.23 0.98 -1.89
N PHE A 167 4.19 0.73 -2.79
CA PHE A 167 4.26 1.34 -4.11
C PHE A 167 4.35 0.29 -5.21
N PHE A 168 3.85 0.65 -6.39
CA PHE A 168 4.31 0.10 -7.65
C PHE A 168 5.35 1.03 -8.27
N LEU A 169 6.53 0.50 -8.55
CA LEU A 169 7.57 1.18 -9.34
C LEU A 169 7.53 0.61 -10.76
N THR A 170 7.09 1.41 -11.72
CA THR A 170 7.00 0.99 -13.13
C THR A 170 8.37 0.97 -13.81
N ASP A 171 8.47 0.27 -14.94
CA ASP A 171 9.70 0.27 -15.77
C ASP A 171 10.04 1.67 -16.32
N ALA A 172 9.07 2.56 -16.41
CA ALA A 172 9.26 3.97 -16.78
C ALA A 172 9.83 4.82 -15.62
N GLY A 173 9.98 4.24 -14.42
CA GLY A 173 10.45 4.95 -13.22
C GLY A 173 9.35 5.73 -12.50
N GLU A 174 8.09 5.53 -12.86
CA GLU A 174 6.97 6.16 -12.17
C GLU A 174 6.68 5.44 -10.85
N THR A 175 6.39 6.22 -9.81
CA THR A 175 5.99 5.71 -8.50
C THR A 175 4.49 5.90 -8.30
N VAL A 176 3.76 4.82 -8.06
CA VAL A 176 2.31 4.82 -7.84
C VAL A 176 2.04 4.25 -6.45
N VAL A 177 1.42 5.04 -5.56
CA VAL A 177 1.03 4.53 -4.24
C VAL A 177 -0.09 3.51 -4.40
N ASN A 178 0.13 2.32 -3.87
CA ASN A 178 -0.86 1.26 -3.79
C ASN A 178 -1.69 1.40 -2.51
N GLU A 179 -1.05 1.38 -1.34
CA GLU A 179 -1.73 1.52 -0.06
C GLU A 179 -0.81 2.12 1.02
N ILE A 180 -1.42 2.54 2.13
CA ILE A 180 -0.72 3.00 3.34
C ILE A 180 -1.22 2.17 4.52
N ASN A 181 -0.29 1.47 5.16
CA ASN A 181 -0.54 0.60 6.30
C ASN A 181 -0.10 1.28 7.59
N THR A 182 -1.04 1.77 8.39
CA THR A 182 -0.76 2.40 9.70
C THR A 182 -0.58 1.39 10.82
N MET A 183 -0.79 0.10 10.55
CA MET A 183 -0.49 -1.03 11.44
C MET A 183 0.15 -2.16 10.62
N PRO A 184 1.36 -1.96 10.06
CA PRO A 184 2.05 -2.98 9.28
C PRO A 184 2.44 -4.17 10.15
N GLY A 185 2.77 -5.31 9.52
CA GLY A 185 3.37 -6.44 10.21
C GLY A 185 4.59 -5.97 11.02
N PHE A 186 4.66 -6.37 12.29
CA PHE A 186 5.65 -5.87 13.25
C PHE A 186 6.34 -7.00 14.03
N THR A 187 6.52 -8.16 13.39
CA THR A 187 7.40 -9.20 13.94
C THR A 187 8.85 -8.89 13.57
N PRO A 188 9.86 -9.47 14.26
CA PRO A 188 11.28 -9.28 13.89
C PRO A 188 11.61 -9.66 12.43
N PHE A 189 10.74 -10.42 11.77
CA PHE A 189 10.88 -10.89 10.39
C PHE A 189 9.99 -10.12 9.42
N SER A 190 9.27 -9.09 9.86
CA SER A 190 8.42 -8.27 8.99
C SER A 190 9.24 -7.20 8.28
N MET A 191 8.81 -6.81 7.08
CA MET A 191 9.51 -5.83 6.24
C MET A 191 9.68 -4.47 6.95
N TYR A 192 8.67 -3.99 7.69
CA TYR A 192 8.75 -2.68 8.36
C TYR A 192 9.95 -2.58 9.33
N PRO A 193 10.09 -3.45 10.34
CA PRO A 193 11.26 -3.39 11.23
C PRO A 193 12.56 -3.77 10.51
N TYR A 194 12.53 -4.62 9.48
CA TYR A 194 13.71 -4.96 8.70
C TYR A 194 14.27 -3.74 7.94
N MET A 195 13.42 -2.94 7.30
CA MET A 195 13.84 -1.68 6.66
C MET A 195 14.50 -0.73 7.66
N TRP A 196 13.97 -0.60 8.87
CA TRP A 196 14.58 0.22 9.91
C TRP A 196 15.91 -0.33 10.40
N GLN A 197 16.03 -1.64 10.56
CA GLN A 197 17.29 -2.28 10.95
C GLN A 197 18.40 -2.03 9.91
N VAL A 198 18.07 -2.14 8.62
CA VAL A 198 19.00 -1.82 7.52
C VAL A 198 19.36 -0.33 7.52
N SER A 199 18.45 0.53 7.90
CA SER A 199 18.64 1.99 8.03
C SER A 199 19.35 2.41 9.32
N GLY A 200 19.79 1.46 10.16
CA GLY A 200 20.57 1.72 11.36
C GLY A 200 19.77 1.90 12.65
N LEU A 201 18.43 1.68 12.63
CA LEU A 201 17.60 1.70 13.83
C LEU A 201 17.17 0.26 14.17
N GLY A 202 17.76 -0.30 15.22
CA GLY A 202 17.49 -1.67 15.67
C GLY A 202 16.07 -1.86 16.19
N TYR A 203 15.62 -3.13 16.27
CA TYR A 203 14.23 -3.45 16.65
C TYR A 203 13.85 -2.88 18.04
N THR A 204 14.74 -3.00 19.02
CA THR A 204 14.49 -2.50 20.37
C THR A 204 14.40 -0.98 20.41
N GLU A 205 15.31 -0.30 19.70
CA GLU A 205 15.29 1.16 19.57
C GLU A 205 14.04 1.64 18.85
N LEU A 206 13.62 0.95 17.79
CA LEU A 206 12.38 1.26 17.06
C LEU A 206 11.15 1.16 17.96
N VAL A 207 11.04 0.10 18.78
CA VAL A 207 9.95 -0.05 19.74
C VAL A 207 9.98 1.06 20.79
N SER A 208 11.17 1.39 21.32
CA SER A 208 11.34 2.46 22.30
C SER A 208 10.92 3.81 21.71
N GLU A 209 11.33 4.10 20.48
CA GLU A 209 10.96 5.32 19.78
C GLU A 209 9.43 5.45 19.60
N LEU A 210 8.76 4.38 19.22
CA LEU A 210 7.30 4.37 19.08
C LEU A 210 6.58 4.62 20.41
N ILE A 211 7.11 4.06 21.51
CA ILE A 211 6.57 4.30 22.85
C ILE A 211 6.76 5.76 23.24
N GLU A 212 7.95 6.33 23.02
CA GLU A 212 8.25 7.74 23.32
C GLU A 212 7.36 8.69 22.51
N LEU A 213 7.16 8.44 21.23
CA LEU A 213 6.23 9.20 20.38
C LEU A 213 4.80 9.13 20.91
N ALA A 214 4.35 7.93 21.33
CA ALA A 214 3.01 7.75 21.89
C ALA A 214 2.83 8.49 23.23
N VAL A 215 3.84 8.48 24.09
CA VAL A 215 3.82 9.20 25.38
C VAL A 215 3.85 10.72 25.18
N ALA A 216 4.61 11.20 24.19
CA ALA A 216 4.71 12.62 23.87
C ALA A 216 3.46 13.16 23.14
N ARG A 217 2.58 12.29 22.65
CA ARG A 217 1.38 12.68 21.91
C ARG A 217 0.43 13.47 22.79
N SER A 218 0.06 14.67 22.38
CA SER A 218 -0.99 15.44 23.05
C SER A 218 -2.34 14.74 22.92
N THR A 219 -3.06 14.61 24.03
CA THR A 219 -4.44 14.10 24.07
C THR A 219 -5.47 15.22 24.02
N ASP A 220 -5.05 16.48 23.85
CA ASP A 220 -5.95 17.62 23.76
C ASP A 220 -6.81 17.57 22.50
N VAL A 221 -8.12 17.76 22.69
CA VAL A 221 -9.13 17.70 21.60
C VAL A 221 -9.01 18.90 20.65
N ASN A 222 -8.25 19.92 21.00
CA ASN A 222 -8.05 21.17 20.26
C ASN A 222 -6.75 21.12 19.42
N ARG A 223 -6.62 20.16 18.56
CA ARG A 223 -5.57 20.11 17.53
C ARG A 223 -6.02 20.78 16.23
#